data_475f1bd050a47efbec780b9eac88fdce
#
_entry.id   475f1bd050a47efbec780b9eac88fdce
#
_cell.length_a   1.000
_cell.length_b   1.000
_cell.length_c   1.000
_cell.angle_alpha   90.00
_cell.angle_beta   90.00
_cell.angle_gamma   90.00
#
_symmetry.space_group_name_H-M   'P 1'
#
loop_
_entity.id
_entity.type
_entity.pdbx_description
1 polymer ?
#
loop_
_entity_poly.entity_id
_entity_poly.type
_entity_poly.pdbx_seq_one_letter_code
_entity_poly.pdbx_strand_id
1 'polypeptide(L)'
;PKISLGPELSVGVPALAEPFEAWLTGYDEDIPHRWNLFLPEGFSITGSTVVDGLPGTEEAKSLGKWCRASSCILALRGGESGPALQECLDELKTEGTVLSFGKGPDLPSGFFRLVMEDPAQRGPGVLVKALAAREVITGWPDVFILREAVGSLFLPEDGGEPRVLPLAEPLRVPDGEDERA
;
A
#
# COMPACT_ATOMS: atom_id res chain seq x y z
N PRO A 1 25.12 4.37 -4.71
CA PRO A 1 23.66 4.41 -4.83
C PRO A 1 23.03 4.80 -3.48
N LYS A 2 21.95 5.56 -3.52
CA LYS A 2 21.14 5.89 -2.35
C LYS A 2 19.80 5.21 -2.52
N ILE A 3 19.28 4.59 -1.45
CA ILE A 3 17.96 3.97 -1.46
C ILE A 3 17.11 4.67 -0.39
N SER A 4 15.87 4.99 -0.74
CA SER A 4 14.85 5.49 0.18
C SER A 4 13.66 4.53 0.15
N LEU A 5 13.14 4.18 1.32
CA LEU A 5 11.95 3.35 1.44
C LEU A 5 10.71 4.24 1.55
N GLY A 6 9.57 3.69 1.21
CA GLY A 6 8.26 4.31 1.35
C GLY A 6 7.87 4.55 2.81
N PRO A 7 6.61 4.96 3.07
CA PRO A 7 6.11 5.20 4.41
C PRO A 7 6.25 3.97 5.32
N GLU A 8 6.61 4.21 6.58
CA GLU A 8 6.82 3.14 7.56
C GLU A 8 5.60 2.21 7.66
N LEU A 9 5.90 0.92 7.82
CA LEU A 9 4.92 -0.11 8.10
C LEU A 9 5.16 -0.66 9.50
N SER A 10 4.10 -0.80 10.28
CA SER A 10 4.20 -1.38 11.62
C SER A 10 4.75 -2.80 11.56
N VAL A 11 5.65 -3.15 12.49
CA VAL A 11 6.25 -4.49 12.54
C VAL A 11 5.17 -5.57 12.64
N GLY A 12 5.28 -6.59 11.80
CA GLY A 12 4.33 -7.70 11.74
C GLY A 12 3.13 -7.48 10.83
N VAL A 13 2.98 -6.32 10.21
CA VAL A 13 1.98 -6.09 9.15
C VAL A 13 2.57 -6.54 7.82
N PRO A 14 1.99 -7.54 7.14
CA PRO A 14 2.42 -7.91 5.80
C PRO A 14 2.05 -6.83 4.79
N ALA A 15 2.82 -6.79 3.68
CA ALA A 15 2.54 -5.92 2.54
C ALA A 15 2.70 -6.69 1.23
N LEU A 16 1.89 -6.33 0.23
CA LEU A 16 1.99 -6.90 -1.13
C LEU A 16 2.86 -6.05 -2.04
N ALA A 17 2.80 -4.71 -1.88
CA ALA A 17 3.55 -3.79 -2.72
C ALA A 17 4.01 -2.58 -1.92
N GLU A 18 5.32 -2.43 -1.78
CA GLU A 18 5.97 -1.33 -1.08
C GLU A 18 6.83 -0.53 -2.06
N PRO A 19 6.63 0.79 -2.16
CA PRO A 19 7.46 1.60 -3.02
C PRO A 19 8.84 1.82 -2.41
N PHE A 20 9.85 1.81 -3.24
CA PHE A 20 11.20 2.30 -2.89
C PHE A 20 11.76 3.14 -4.03
N GLU A 21 12.71 3.98 -3.72
CA GLU A 21 13.41 4.83 -4.65
C GLU A 21 14.91 4.51 -4.61
N ALA A 22 15.53 4.36 -5.76
CA ALA A 22 16.97 4.15 -5.87
C ALA A 22 17.60 5.20 -6.80
N TRP A 23 18.67 5.84 -6.32
CA TRP A 23 19.46 6.78 -7.10
C TRP A 23 20.68 6.07 -7.68
N LEU A 24 20.73 6.01 -9.00
CA LEU A 24 21.75 5.28 -9.77
C LEU A 24 22.56 6.26 -10.62
N THR A 25 23.82 5.93 -10.90
CA THR A 25 24.68 6.67 -11.83
C THR A 25 24.38 6.39 -13.30
N GLY A 26 23.60 5.35 -13.56
CA GLY A 26 23.10 4.96 -14.87
C GLY A 26 21.94 4.01 -14.68
N TYR A 27 21.01 4.03 -15.61
CA TYR A 27 19.83 3.16 -15.62
C TYR A 27 19.72 2.50 -16.99
N ASP A 28 19.38 1.23 -16.98
CA ASP A 28 18.86 0.49 -18.13
C ASP A 28 17.62 -0.30 -17.70
N GLU A 29 16.77 -0.66 -18.65
CA GLU A 29 15.48 -1.32 -18.38
C GLU A 29 15.63 -2.72 -17.77
N ASP A 30 16.81 -3.35 -17.88
CA ASP A 30 17.09 -4.66 -17.31
C ASP A 30 17.49 -4.61 -15.83
N ILE A 31 17.79 -3.43 -15.29
CA ILE A 31 18.22 -3.31 -13.89
C ILE A 31 17.23 -3.95 -12.90
N PRO A 32 15.91 -3.70 -12.96
CA PRO A 32 14.97 -4.33 -12.04
C PRO A 32 14.94 -5.86 -12.17
N HIS A 33 15.02 -6.39 -13.40
CA HIS A 33 15.07 -7.83 -13.65
C HIS A 33 16.35 -8.45 -13.07
N ARG A 34 17.50 -7.82 -13.27
CA ARG A 34 18.77 -8.28 -12.68
C ARG A 34 18.76 -8.24 -11.16
N TRP A 35 18.15 -7.21 -10.57
CA TRP A 35 18.04 -7.11 -9.12
C TRP A 35 17.17 -8.22 -8.54
N ASN A 36 16.11 -8.62 -9.24
CA ASN A 36 15.26 -9.74 -8.81
C ASN A 36 16.03 -11.06 -8.63
N LEU A 37 17.14 -11.27 -9.36
CA LEU A 37 17.98 -12.46 -9.21
C LEU A 37 18.72 -12.52 -7.86
N PHE A 38 18.82 -11.41 -7.15
CA PHE A 38 19.56 -11.29 -5.88
C PHE A 38 18.65 -11.00 -4.69
N LEU A 39 17.34 -10.80 -4.91
CA LEU A 39 16.40 -10.59 -3.82
C LEU A 39 16.13 -11.90 -3.07
N PRO A 40 15.89 -11.84 -1.75
CA PRO A 40 15.46 -12.99 -0.98
C PRO A 40 14.16 -13.60 -1.51
N GLU A 41 13.97 -14.90 -1.25
CA GLU A 41 12.71 -15.59 -1.56
C GLU A 41 11.50 -14.81 -0.98
N GLY A 42 10.44 -14.65 -1.79
CA GLY A 42 9.24 -13.91 -1.43
C GLY A 42 9.32 -12.40 -1.71
N PHE A 43 10.46 -11.89 -2.18
CA PHE A 43 10.62 -10.50 -2.60
C PHE A 43 10.84 -10.41 -4.10
N SER A 44 10.15 -9.48 -4.75
CA SER A 44 10.38 -9.16 -6.16
C SER A 44 10.06 -7.70 -6.46
N ILE A 45 10.81 -7.12 -7.37
CA ILE A 45 10.46 -5.84 -7.99
C ILE A 45 9.44 -6.15 -9.08
N THR A 46 8.25 -5.63 -8.94
CA THR A 46 7.12 -5.89 -9.85
C THR A 46 6.88 -4.75 -10.83
N GLY A 47 7.47 -3.59 -10.58
CA GLY A 47 7.33 -2.42 -11.43
C GLY A 47 8.46 -1.43 -11.23
N SER A 48 8.72 -0.60 -12.22
CA SER A 48 9.68 0.50 -12.14
C SER A 48 9.24 1.68 -13.01
N THR A 49 9.61 2.87 -12.57
CA THR A 49 9.43 4.13 -13.34
C THR A 49 10.65 4.99 -13.10
N VAL A 50 11.20 5.53 -14.17
CA VAL A 50 12.29 6.51 -14.09
C VAL A 50 11.67 7.86 -13.73
N VAL A 51 12.21 8.48 -12.68
CA VAL A 51 11.82 9.82 -12.25
C VAL A 51 12.95 10.77 -12.60
N ASP A 52 12.66 11.76 -13.44
CA ASP A 52 13.60 12.79 -13.80
C ASP A 52 13.82 13.77 -12.64
N GLY A 53 15.05 14.24 -12.50
CA GLY A 53 15.43 15.23 -11.49
C GLY A 53 16.72 14.86 -10.78
N LEU A 54 17.38 15.88 -10.25
CA LEU A 54 18.57 15.69 -9.41
C LEU A 54 18.16 15.60 -7.95
N PRO A 55 18.83 14.76 -7.13
CA PRO A 55 18.57 14.68 -5.70
C PRO A 55 18.61 16.06 -5.03
N GLY A 56 17.51 16.44 -4.37
CA GLY A 56 17.40 17.71 -3.65
C GLY A 56 16.81 18.87 -4.47
N THR A 57 16.44 18.67 -5.73
CA THR A 57 15.67 19.66 -6.50
C THR A 57 14.16 19.53 -6.20
N GLU A 58 13.38 20.58 -6.53
CA GLU A 58 11.92 20.52 -6.37
C GLU A 58 11.26 19.48 -7.30
N GLU A 59 11.88 19.21 -8.45
CA GLU A 59 11.43 18.20 -9.39
C GLU A 59 11.62 16.79 -8.83
N ALA A 60 12.70 16.56 -8.07
CA ALA A 60 12.94 15.31 -7.38
C ALA A 60 12.30 15.32 -5.99
N LYS A 61 10.96 15.30 -5.94
CA LYS A 61 10.24 15.17 -4.67
C LYS A 61 10.63 13.86 -4.00
N SER A 62 10.82 13.90 -2.68
CA SER A 62 11.08 12.67 -1.91
C SER A 62 9.94 11.67 -2.09
N LEU A 63 10.26 10.38 -2.10
CA LEU A 63 9.30 9.28 -2.26
C LEU A 63 8.05 9.44 -1.36
N GLY A 64 8.23 9.90 -0.11
CA GLY A 64 7.11 10.15 0.80
C GLY A 64 6.11 11.19 0.30
N LYS A 65 6.51 12.13 -0.55
CA LYS A 65 5.58 13.12 -1.14
C LYS A 65 4.73 12.54 -2.27
N TRP A 66 5.19 11.45 -2.90
CA TRP A 66 4.45 10.71 -3.90
C TRP A 66 3.48 9.71 -3.29
N CYS A 67 3.78 9.20 -2.10
CA CYS A 67 2.93 8.26 -1.35
C CYS A 67 1.77 9.00 -0.69
N ARG A 68 0.72 9.28 -1.45
CA ARG A 68 -0.43 10.09 -0.99
C ARG A 68 -1.52 9.27 -0.33
N ALA A 69 -1.60 7.98 -0.65
CA ALA A 69 -2.59 7.07 -0.07
C ALA A 69 -2.04 5.65 0.06
N SER A 70 -2.69 4.87 0.92
CA SER A 70 -2.49 3.43 1.04
C SER A 70 -3.81 2.69 1.01
N SER A 71 -3.80 1.48 0.47
CA SER A 71 -4.90 0.53 0.57
C SER A 71 -4.52 -0.61 1.50
N CYS A 72 -5.45 -0.96 2.38
CA CYS A 72 -5.27 -2.04 3.34
C CYS A 72 -6.47 -2.97 3.35
N ILE A 73 -6.24 -4.26 3.55
CA ILE A 73 -7.27 -5.24 3.91
C ILE A 73 -7.30 -5.36 5.42
N LEU A 74 -8.48 -5.28 6.01
CA LEU A 74 -8.73 -5.42 7.44
C LEU A 74 -9.76 -6.52 7.70
N ALA A 75 -9.50 -7.34 8.70
CA ALA A 75 -10.48 -8.28 9.27
C ALA A 75 -10.25 -8.45 10.78
N LEU A 76 -11.28 -8.87 11.50
CA LEU A 76 -11.13 -9.29 12.89
C LEU A 76 -10.71 -10.77 12.97
N ARG A 77 -9.76 -11.09 13.85
CA ARG A 77 -9.36 -12.47 14.13
C ARG A 77 -10.39 -13.10 15.08
N GLY A 78 -10.83 -14.31 14.77
CA GLY A 78 -11.68 -15.10 15.67
C GLY A 78 -13.17 -14.83 15.58
N GLY A 79 -13.65 -14.07 14.61
CA GLY A 79 -15.09 -13.87 14.45
C GLY A 79 -15.48 -13.21 13.13
N GLU A 80 -16.77 -13.25 12.81
CA GLU A 80 -17.32 -12.43 11.77
C GLU A 80 -17.15 -10.95 12.14
N SER A 81 -16.65 -10.16 11.20
CA SER A 81 -16.61 -8.70 11.36
C SER A 81 -18.05 -8.21 11.50
N GLY A 82 -18.46 -8.04 12.74
CA GLY A 82 -19.84 -7.75 13.11
C GLY A 82 -20.24 -6.30 12.77
N PRO A 83 -21.51 -5.98 13.03
CA PRO A 83 -22.03 -4.62 12.85
C PRO A 83 -21.16 -3.54 13.53
N ALA A 84 -20.58 -3.85 14.69
CA ALA A 84 -19.73 -2.94 15.44
C ALA A 84 -18.47 -2.49 14.67
N LEU A 85 -17.82 -3.37 13.91
CA LEU A 85 -16.68 -2.96 13.09
C LEU A 85 -17.13 -2.04 11.94
N GLN A 86 -18.25 -2.37 11.30
CA GLN A 86 -18.76 -1.54 10.20
C GLN A 86 -19.17 -0.15 10.70
N GLU A 87 -19.89 -0.05 11.81
CA GLU A 87 -20.27 1.22 12.45
C GLU A 87 -19.03 2.06 12.80
N CYS A 88 -18.01 1.43 13.38
CA CYS A 88 -16.74 2.08 13.68
C CYS A 88 -16.04 2.59 12.41
N LEU A 89 -16.03 1.82 11.32
CA LEU A 89 -15.44 2.26 10.05
C LEU A 89 -16.22 3.42 9.42
N ASP A 90 -17.56 3.48 9.57
CA ASP A 90 -18.38 4.60 9.15
C ASP A 90 -18.04 5.89 9.92
N GLU A 91 -17.82 5.77 11.24
CA GLU A 91 -17.34 6.89 12.07
C GLU A 91 -15.95 7.35 11.63
N LEU A 92 -15.00 6.44 11.45
CA LEU A 92 -13.64 6.75 11.03
C LEU A 92 -13.60 7.39 9.62
N LYS A 93 -14.54 7.04 8.76
CA LYS A 93 -14.73 7.69 7.47
C LYS A 93 -15.24 9.12 7.64
N THR A 94 -16.21 9.33 8.52
CA THR A 94 -16.73 10.65 8.83
C THR A 94 -15.67 11.57 9.44
N GLU A 95 -14.79 11.03 10.27
CA GLU A 95 -13.64 11.74 10.87
C GLU A 95 -12.47 11.97 9.88
N GLY A 96 -12.52 11.36 8.70
CA GLY A 96 -11.46 11.46 7.69
C GLY A 96 -10.21 10.61 7.99
N THR A 97 -10.27 9.69 8.94
CA THR A 97 -9.19 8.72 9.21
C THR A 97 -9.13 7.67 8.11
N VAL A 98 -10.27 7.28 7.59
CA VAL A 98 -10.46 6.39 6.43
C VAL A 98 -11.18 7.19 5.35
N LEU A 99 -10.69 7.16 4.12
CA LEU A 99 -11.36 7.83 2.99
C LEU A 99 -12.54 7.00 2.47
N SER A 100 -12.32 5.71 2.33
CA SER A 100 -13.36 4.77 1.92
C SER A 100 -13.09 3.39 2.51
N PHE A 101 -14.16 2.62 2.65
CA PHE A 101 -14.06 1.20 2.94
C PHE A 101 -15.21 0.45 2.27
N GLY A 102 -14.96 -0.83 1.97
CA GLY A 102 -15.97 -1.67 1.34
C GLY A 102 -15.59 -3.15 1.36
N LYS A 103 -16.59 -3.99 1.05
CA LYS A 103 -16.41 -5.42 0.84
C LYS A 103 -16.10 -5.62 -0.64
N GLY A 104 -14.86 -5.94 -0.98
CA GLY A 104 -14.50 -6.28 -2.36
C GLY A 104 -15.11 -7.62 -2.77
N PRO A 105 -15.49 -7.80 -4.04
CA PRO A 105 -16.00 -9.08 -4.56
C PRO A 105 -14.96 -10.21 -4.50
N ASP A 106 -13.70 -9.84 -4.43
CA ASP A 106 -12.51 -10.69 -4.32
C ASP A 106 -12.11 -11.01 -2.88
N LEU A 107 -12.78 -10.39 -1.88
CA LEU A 107 -12.47 -10.58 -0.48
C LEU A 107 -13.39 -11.60 0.20
N PRO A 108 -12.86 -12.43 1.11
CA PRO A 108 -13.69 -13.29 1.94
C PRO A 108 -14.68 -12.51 2.80
N SER A 109 -15.75 -13.19 3.25
CA SER A 109 -16.69 -12.58 4.20
C SER A 109 -15.96 -12.12 5.45
N GLY A 110 -16.34 -10.95 5.96
CA GLY A 110 -15.70 -10.34 7.14
C GLY A 110 -14.44 -9.53 6.87
N PHE A 111 -13.98 -9.47 5.61
CA PHE A 111 -12.86 -8.63 5.21
C PHE A 111 -13.34 -7.32 4.58
N PHE A 112 -12.64 -6.25 4.87
CA PHE A 112 -12.87 -4.92 4.31
C PHE A 112 -11.60 -4.40 3.64
N ARG A 113 -11.74 -3.83 2.45
CA ARG A 113 -10.70 -3.01 1.84
C ARG A 113 -10.89 -1.57 2.29
N LEU A 114 -9.83 -0.94 2.74
CA LEU A 114 -9.80 0.43 3.23
C LEU A 114 -8.87 1.26 2.36
N VAL A 115 -9.22 2.51 2.11
CA VAL A 115 -8.31 3.50 1.54
C VAL A 115 -8.08 4.59 2.58
N MET A 116 -6.81 4.87 2.86
CA MET A 116 -6.38 5.88 3.82
C MET A 116 -5.44 6.87 3.15
N GLU A 117 -5.59 8.15 3.47
CA GLU A 117 -4.70 9.22 3.01
C GLU A 117 -3.50 9.35 3.93
N ASP A 118 -2.41 9.95 3.41
CA ASP A 118 -1.19 10.26 4.15
C ASP A 118 -0.62 9.05 4.94
N PRO A 119 -0.16 8.01 4.24
CA PRO A 119 0.30 6.77 4.87
C PRO A 119 1.52 6.97 5.79
N ALA A 120 2.23 8.10 5.70
CA ALA A 120 3.32 8.45 6.60
C ALA A 120 2.81 8.85 8.00
N GLN A 121 1.61 9.42 8.09
CA GLN A 121 0.99 9.85 9.33
C GLN A 121 -0.14 8.90 9.78
N ARG A 122 -0.82 8.27 8.82
CA ARG A 122 -2.03 7.46 9.04
C ARG A 122 -1.82 6.03 8.54
N GLY A 123 -0.84 5.34 9.12
CA GLY A 123 -0.58 3.93 8.82
C GLY A 123 -1.48 2.99 9.64
N PRO A 124 -1.32 1.65 9.46
CA PRO A 124 -2.08 0.62 10.17
C PRO A 124 -2.11 0.78 11.69
N GLY A 125 -1.04 1.30 12.30
CA GLY A 125 -0.98 1.54 13.73
C GLY A 125 -1.98 2.58 14.24
N VAL A 126 -2.29 3.61 13.44
CA VAL A 126 -3.31 4.61 13.76
C VAL A 126 -4.69 3.96 13.72
N LEU A 127 -4.95 3.13 12.70
CA LEU A 127 -6.21 2.38 12.58
C LEU A 127 -6.43 1.46 13.79
N VAL A 128 -5.44 0.67 14.18
CA VAL A 128 -5.53 -0.22 15.35
C VAL A 128 -5.82 0.56 16.63
N LYS A 129 -5.14 1.69 16.85
CA LYS A 129 -5.40 2.56 18.00
C LYS A 129 -6.83 3.12 17.99
N ALA A 130 -7.32 3.52 16.82
CA ALA A 130 -8.68 4.05 16.69
C ALA A 130 -9.77 3.01 16.95
N LEU A 131 -9.57 1.75 16.48
CA LEU A 131 -10.45 0.62 16.75
C LEU A 131 -10.44 0.22 18.24
N ALA A 132 -9.27 0.22 18.86
CA ALA A 132 -9.12 -0.10 20.28
C ALA A 132 -9.76 0.98 21.18
N ALA A 133 -9.63 2.26 20.83
CA ALA A 133 -10.26 3.36 21.56
C ALA A 133 -11.80 3.30 21.53
N ARG A 134 -12.38 2.60 20.56
CA ARG A 134 -13.83 2.35 20.43
C ARG A 134 -14.25 0.97 20.93
N GLU A 135 -13.35 0.27 21.61
CA GLU A 135 -13.59 -1.04 22.20
C GLU A 135 -14.03 -2.14 21.20
N VAL A 136 -13.78 -1.92 19.89
CA VAL A 136 -14.03 -2.94 18.84
C VAL A 136 -13.00 -4.07 18.93
N ILE A 137 -11.80 -3.75 19.40
CA ILE A 137 -10.69 -4.67 19.60
C ILE A 137 -9.95 -4.34 20.91
N THR A 138 -9.11 -5.24 21.39
CA THR A 138 -8.19 -4.97 22.50
C THR A 138 -6.80 -4.51 22.00
N GLY A 139 -6.48 -4.80 20.76
CA GLY A 139 -5.21 -4.43 20.13
C GLY A 139 -4.86 -5.29 18.92
N TRP A 140 -3.58 -5.30 18.59
CA TRP A 140 -3.02 -6.01 17.43
C TRP A 140 -3.39 -7.52 17.34
N PRO A 141 -3.46 -8.29 18.46
CA PRO A 141 -3.82 -9.69 18.36
C PRO A 141 -5.21 -9.96 17.77
N ASP A 142 -6.12 -9.01 17.85
CA ASP A 142 -7.52 -9.17 17.44
C ASP A 142 -7.76 -8.86 15.97
N VAL A 143 -6.74 -8.32 15.26
CA VAL A 143 -6.89 -7.90 13.88
C VAL A 143 -5.93 -8.63 12.94
N PHE A 144 -6.37 -8.78 11.70
CA PHE A 144 -5.54 -9.03 10.54
C PHE A 144 -5.53 -7.76 9.70
N ILE A 145 -4.34 -7.25 9.40
CA ILE A 145 -4.16 -6.13 8.47
C ILE A 145 -3.10 -6.53 7.45
N LEU A 146 -3.39 -6.31 6.17
CA LEU A 146 -2.48 -6.47 5.06
C LEU A 146 -2.46 -5.15 4.28
N ARG A 147 -1.29 -4.53 4.10
CA ARG A 147 -1.15 -3.37 3.22
C ARG A 147 -1.03 -3.85 1.77
N GLU A 148 -2.03 -3.59 0.93
CA GLU A 148 -2.04 -4.02 -0.47
C GLU A 148 -1.15 -3.14 -1.33
N ALA A 149 -1.25 -1.80 -1.15
CA ALA A 149 -0.53 -0.84 -1.97
C ALA A 149 -0.30 0.48 -1.24
N VAL A 150 0.72 1.18 -1.68
CA VAL A 150 1.00 2.59 -1.37
C VAL A 150 1.28 3.31 -2.67
N GLY A 151 0.69 4.50 -2.84
CA GLY A 151 0.86 5.24 -4.09
C GLY A 151 0.13 6.56 -4.15
N SER A 152 -0.22 6.97 -5.35
CA SER A 152 -1.00 8.18 -5.61
C SER A 152 -2.46 7.95 -5.24
N LEU A 153 -3.11 9.01 -4.72
CA LEU A 153 -4.55 9.00 -4.50
C LEU A 153 -5.27 9.39 -5.80
N PHE A 154 -6.16 8.55 -6.26
CA PHE A 154 -7.08 8.83 -7.35
C PHE A 154 -8.49 9.00 -6.80
N LEU A 155 -9.08 10.16 -7.06
CA LEU A 155 -10.47 10.50 -6.72
C LEU A 155 -11.24 10.59 -8.05
N PRO A 156 -12.19 9.66 -8.33
CA PRO A 156 -13.00 9.72 -9.53
C PRO A 156 -13.89 10.96 -9.56
N GLU A 157 -13.97 11.63 -10.73
CA GLU A 157 -14.79 12.86 -10.91
C GLU A 157 -16.30 12.59 -10.79
N ASP A 158 -16.74 11.36 -11.06
CA ASP A 158 -18.13 10.91 -10.95
C ASP A 158 -18.56 10.58 -9.51
N GLY A 159 -17.71 10.84 -8.52
CA GLY A 159 -17.99 10.52 -7.12
C GLY A 159 -17.82 9.04 -6.78
N GLY A 160 -17.17 8.28 -7.64
CA GLY A 160 -16.79 6.88 -7.39
C GLY A 160 -15.85 6.72 -6.20
N GLU A 161 -15.55 5.46 -5.84
CA GLU A 161 -14.69 5.17 -4.70
C GLU A 161 -13.24 5.60 -4.94
N PRO A 162 -12.60 6.25 -3.94
CA PRO A 162 -11.17 6.54 -3.95
C PRO A 162 -10.33 5.28 -4.22
N ARG A 163 -9.24 5.43 -4.97
CA ARG A 163 -8.33 4.32 -5.30
C ARG A 163 -6.88 4.73 -5.09
N VAL A 164 -6.06 3.74 -4.77
CA VAL A 164 -4.60 3.89 -4.71
C VAL A 164 -4.03 3.41 -6.04
N LEU A 165 -3.31 4.31 -6.73
CA LEU A 165 -2.60 3.97 -7.96
C LEU A 165 -1.12 3.73 -7.63
N PRO A 166 -0.51 2.65 -8.16
CA PRO A 166 0.91 2.40 -7.97
C PRO A 166 1.75 3.54 -8.53
N LEU A 167 2.91 3.79 -7.93
CA LEU A 167 3.86 4.83 -8.38
C LEU A 167 4.73 4.36 -9.55
N ALA A 168 4.83 3.06 -9.75
CA ALA A 168 5.66 2.46 -10.79
C ALA A 168 4.80 1.72 -11.81
N GLU A 169 5.26 1.74 -13.06
CA GLU A 169 4.67 0.92 -14.12
C GLU A 169 5.09 -0.55 -13.94
N PRO A 170 4.22 -1.52 -14.25
CA PRO A 170 4.60 -2.93 -14.23
C PRO A 170 5.82 -3.20 -15.10
N LEU A 171 6.71 -4.09 -14.64
CA LEU A 171 7.83 -4.53 -15.46
C LEU A 171 7.30 -5.21 -16.72
N ARG A 172 7.88 -4.85 -17.87
CA ARG A 172 7.61 -5.58 -19.10
C ARG A 172 8.23 -6.97 -19.00
N VAL A 173 7.45 -7.99 -19.28
CA VAL A 173 7.98 -9.35 -19.45
C VAL A 173 8.87 -9.31 -20.69
N PRO A 174 10.14 -9.72 -20.62
CA PRO A 174 10.98 -9.82 -21.82
C PRO A 174 10.29 -10.73 -22.83
N ASP A 175 10.09 -10.26 -24.06
CA ASP A 175 9.58 -11.07 -25.15
C ASP A 175 10.57 -12.23 -25.39
N GLY A 176 10.30 -13.43 -24.89
CA GLY A 176 11.21 -14.55 -25.16
C GLY A 176 11.16 -15.81 -24.32
N GLU A 177 10.30 -15.95 -23.31
CA GLU A 177 10.30 -17.21 -22.51
C GLU A 177 9.05 -18.11 -22.71
N ASP A 178 8.23 -17.89 -23.72
CA ASP A 178 7.01 -18.69 -23.94
C ASP A 178 7.20 -19.86 -24.95
N GLU A 179 8.42 -20.23 -25.29
CA GLU A 179 8.69 -21.42 -26.14
C GLU A 179 9.77 -22.32 -25.54
N ARG A 180 9.51 -22.97 -24.41
CA ARG A 180 10.10 -24.30 -24.06
C ARG A 180 9.40 -24.89 -22.82
N ALA A 181 8.27 -25.52 -23.05
CA ALA A 181 7.78 -26.59 -22.19
C ALA A 181 7.70 -27.88 -23.00
#